data_4968b6dc2a22ae5015a3633a056f02eb
#
_entry.id   4968b6dc2a22ae5015a3633a056f02eb
#
_cell.length_a   1.000
_cell.length_b   1.000
_cell.length_c   1.000
_cell.angle_alpha   90.00
_cell.angle_beta   90.00
_cell.angle_gamma   90.00
#
_symmetry.space_group_name_H-M   'P 1'
#
loop_
_entity.id
_entity.type
_entity.pdbx_description
1 polymer ?
#
loop_
_entity_poly.entity_id
_entity_poly.type
_entity_poly.pdbx_seq_one_letter_code
_entity_poly.pdbx_strand_id
1 'polypeptide(L)'
;MLNQVSVLIVEDEPFIALDLATAVEEARGKVIGPAGSVREARMLIEQHLVQAAVLDVNLSDRDVTPIAELLIKDGVPVIFYSGLALPVALRERYPSASAYTKPTPPVELLNKLVALMLK
;
A
#
# COMPACT_ATOMS: atom_id res chain seq x y z
N MET A 1 11.52 -9.40 10.48
CA MET A 1 10.40 -9.72 9.60
C MET A 1 10.49 -9.00 8.24
N LEU A 2 10.54 -7.68 8.22
CA LEU A 2 10.69 -6.95 6.96
C LEU A 2 12.13 -6.68 6.55
N ASN A 3 13.09 -6.84 7.46
CA ASN A 3 14.54 -6.73 7.17
C ASN A 3 14.92 -5.49 6.34
N GLN A 4 14.48 -4.32 6.79
CA GLN A 4 14.76 -3.03 6.14
C GLN A 4 14.09 -2.85 4.79
N VAL A 5 13.07 -3.65 4.45
CA VAL A 5 12.28 -3.47 3.24
C VAL A 5 11.57 -2.11 3.29
N SER A 6 11.63 -1.37 2.19
CA SER A 6 11.01 -0.06 2.07
C SER A 6 9.56 -0.23 1.62
N VAL A 7 8.63 0.16 2.50
CA VAL A 7 7.19 0.00 2.30
C VAL A 7 6.54 1.37 2.10
N LEU A 8 5.93 1.56 0.94
CA LEU A 8 5.14 2.76 0.67
C LEU A 8 3.77 2.60 1.31
N ILE A 9 3.35 3.59 2.06
CA ILE A 9 2.01 3.64 2.65
C ILE A 9 1.27 4.80 2.00
N VAL A 10 0.10 4.53 1.42
CA VAL A 10 -0.75 5.54 0.82
C VAL A 10 -2.11 5.48 1.50
N GLU A 11 -2.39 6.48 2.33
CA GLU A 11 -3.58 6.53 3.18
C GLU A 11 -3.82 7.97 3.60
N ASP A 12 -5.02 8.48 3.37
CA ASP A 12 -5.33 9.89 3.70
C ASP A 12 -5.94 10.07 5.09
N GLU A 13 -6.34 9.00 5.76
CA GLU A 13 -6.85 9.08 7.13
C GLU A 13 -5.66 9.00 8.10
N PRO A 14 -5.37 10.09 8.88
CA PRO A 14 -4.12 10.18 9.66
C PRO A 14 -3.91 9.09 10.68
N PHE A 15 -4.96 8.66 11.36
CA PHE A 15 -4.81 7.63 12.40
C PHE A 15 -4.53 6.26 11.80
N ILE A 16 -5.16 5.94 10.68
CA ILE A 16 -4.89 4.68 9.98
C ILE A 16 -3.47 4.70 9.41
N ALA A 17 -3.07 5.82 8.82
CA ALA A 17 -1.72 5.99 8.29
C ALA A 17 -0.66 5.79 9.38
N LEU A 18 -0.89 6.38 10.56
CA LEU A 18 0.03 6.23 11.68
C LEU A 18 0.12 4.78 12.16
N ASP A 19 -1.02 4.10 12.27
CA ASP A 19 -1.04 2.70 12.71
C ASP A 19 -0.27 1.81 11.73
N LEU A 20 -0.43 2.02 10.43
CA LEU A 20 0.29 1.26 9.41
C LEU A 20 1.79 1.54 9.48
N ALA A 21 2.18 2.81 9.61
CA ALA A 21 3.57 3.19 9.71
C ALA A 21 4.23 2.57 10.95
N THR A 22 3.55 2.62 12.09
CA THR A 22 4.04 2.04 13.32
C THR A 22 4.25 0.54 13.17
N ALA A 23 3.30 -0.15 12.56
CA ALA A 23 3.40 -1.59 12.36
C ALA A 23 4.58 -1.96 11.45
N VAL A 24 4.81 -1.18 10.39
CA VAL A 24 5.97 -1.40 9.50
C VAL A 24 7.28 -1.23 10.27
N GLU A 25 7.38 -0.18 11.07
CA GLU A 25 8.59 0.07 11.86
C GLU A 25 8.82 -1.01 12.92
N GLU A 26 7.77 -1.45 13.58
CA GLU A 26 7.87 -2.55 14.56
C GLU A 26 8.30 -3.87 13.90
N ALA A 27 7.96 -4.07 12.64
CA ALA A 27 8.38 -5.23 11.88
C ALA A 27 9.77 -5.03 11.24
N ARG A 28 10.45 -3.94 11.56
CA ARG A 28 11.79 -3.58 11.07
C ARG A 28 11.83 -3.25 9.59
N GLY A 29 10.73 -2.74 9.06
CA GLY A 29 10.69 -2.17 7.73
C GLY A 29 10.99 -0.68 7.76
N LYS A 30 11.18 -0.11 6.59
CA LYS A 30 11.34 1.34 6.41
C LYS A 30 10.06 1.89 5.83
N VAL A 31 9.55 2.97 6.41
CA VAL A 31 8.34 3.62 5.91
C VAL A 31 8.70 4.66 4.86
N ILE A 32 8.03 4.58 3.70
CA ILE A 32 8.03 5.64 2.71
C ILE A 32 6.65 6.29 2.77
N GLY A 33 6.59 7.56 3.09
CA GLY A 33 5.34 8.26 3.36
C GLY A 33 5.05 8.36 4.85
N PRO A 34 3.79 8.26 5.29
CA PRO A 34 2.59 8.01 4.48
C PRO A 34 2.24 9.15 3.53
N ALA A 35 1.75 8.79 2.35
CA ALA A 35 1.23 9.74 1.39
C ALA A 35 -0.29 9.80 1.52
N GLY A 36 -0.85 11.00 1.53
CA GLY A 36 -2.30 11.20 1.65
C GLY A 36 -3.00 11.42 0.32
N SER A 37 -2.25 11.43 -0.78
CA SER A 37 -2.80 11.69 -2.11
C SER A 37 -2.04 10.94 -3.18
N VAL A 38 -2.65 10.79 -4.35
CA VAL A 38 -1.98 10.19 -5.51
C VAL A 38 -0.77 11.02 -5.93
N ARG A 39 -0.90 12.34 -5.90
CA ARG A 39 0.18 13.25 -6.25
C ARG A 39 1.39 13.03 -5.35
N GLU A 40 1.18 13.00 -4.04
CA GLU A 40 2.25 12.80 -3.07
C GLU A 40 2.88 11.41 -3.22
N ALA A 41 2.06 10.39 -3.42
CA ALA A 41 2.55 9.03 -3.62
C ALA A 41 3.45 8.93 -4.86
N ARG A 42 3.05 9.59 -5.95
CA ARG A 42 3.85 9.62 -7.17
C ARG A 42 5.22 10.25 -6.95
N MET A 43 5.26 11.35 -6.21
CA MET A 43 6.52 12.01 -5.87
C MET A 43 7.43 11.07 -5.07
N LEU A 44 6.88 10.35 -4.11
CA LEU A 44 7.67 9.42 -3.30
C LEU A 44 8.21 8.26 -4.11
N ILE A 45 7.42 7.74 -5.05
CA ILE A 45 7.86 6.67 -5.94
C ILE A 45 9.04 7.13 -6.81
N GLU A 46 9.02 8.39 -7.26
CA GLU A 46 10.10 8.95 -8.06
C GLU A 46 11.39 9.16 -7.24
N GLN A 47 11.26 9.42 -5.94
CA GLN A 47 12.39 9.76 -5.08
C GLN A 47 12.97 8.57 -4.33
N HIS A 48 12.25 7.47 -4.22
CA HIS A 48 12.64 6.33 -3.40
C HIS A 48 12.47 5.01 -4.13
N LEU A 49 13.26 4.03 -3.74
CA LEU A 49 13.05 2.66 -4.19
C LEU A 49 11.95 2.03 -3.34
N VAL A 50 10.79 1.79 -3.93
CA VAL A 50 9.66 1.15 -3.25
C VAL A 50 9.73 -0.34 -3.47
N GLN A 51 9.76 -1.11 -2.38
CA GLN A 51 9.88 -2.56 -2.45
C GLN A 51 8.57 -3.29 -2.12
N ALA A 52 7.64 -2.62 -1.48
CA ALA A 52 6.31 -3.13 -1.17
C ALA A 52 5.39 -1.94 -0.91
N ALA A 53 4.08 -2.15 -0.99
CA ALA A 53 3.14 -1.05 -0.78
C ALA A 53 1.83 -1.50 -0.15
N VAL A 54 1.28 -0.63 0.70
CA VAL A 54 -0.08 -0.74 1.23
C VAL A 54 -0.83 0.51 0.75
N LEU A 55 -1.90 0.31 -0.01
CA LEU A 55 -2.61 1.39 -0.69
C LEU A 55 -4.08 1.45 -0.27
N ASP A 56 -4.51 2.64 0.19
CA ASP A 56 -5.94 2.94 0.25
C ASP A 56 -6.43 3.22 -1.16
N VAL A 57 -7.65 2.86 -1.44
CA VAL A 57 -8.22 2.95 -2.79
C VAL A 57 -8.73 4.35 -3.10
N ASN A 58 -9.41 4.97 -2.14
CA ASN A 58 -10.03 6.30 -2.34
C ASN A 58 -9.25 7.37 -1.58
N LEU A 59 -8.54 8.19 -2.33
CA LEU A 59 -7.70 9.25 -1.76
C LEU A 59 -8.34 10.61 -2.00
N SER A 60 -7.78 11.64 -1.36
CA SER A 60 -8.35 12.98 -1.37
C SER A 60 -8.43 13.62 -2.76
N ASP A 61 -7.50 13.29 -3.65
CA ASP A 61 -7.45 13.90 -4.98
C ASP A 61 -8.04 13.02 -6.08
N ARG A 62 -7.91 11.68 -5.96
CA ARG A 62 -8.45 10.74 -6.94
C ARG A 62 -8.26 9.32 -6.43
N ASP A 63 -8.79 8.31 -7.13
CA ASP A 63 -8.56 6.94 -6.72
C ASP A 63 -7.10 6.51 -7.01
N VAL A 64 -6.69 5.41 -6.40
CA VAL A 64 -5.29 4.98 -6.36
C VAL A 64 -4.84 4.25 -7.63
N THR A 65 -5.72 4.08 -8.61
CA THR A 65 -5.44 3.29 -9.81
C THR A 65 -4.10 3.63 -10.48
N PRO A 66 -3.76 4.91 -10.73
CA PRO A 66 -2.48 5.22 -11.38
C PRO A 66 -1.27 4.76 -10.57
N ILE A 67 -1.33 4.84 -9.26
CA ILE A 67 -0.25 4.41 -8.39
C ILE A 67 -0.13 2.89 -8.39
N ALA A 68 -1.27 2.21 -8.29
CA ALA A 68 -1.32 0.74 -8.33
C ALA A 68 -0.72 0.22 -9.64
N GLU A 69 -1.07 0.83 -10.75
CA GLU A 69 -0.55 0.42 -12.05
C GLU A 69 0.96 0.57 -12.16
N LEU A 70 1.50 1.68 -11.68
CA LEU A 70 2.96 1.90 -11.68
C LEU A 70 3.68 0.81 -10.88
N LEU A 71 3.19 0.53 -9.68
CA LEU A 71 3.85 -0.42 -8.79
C LEU A 71 3.72 -1.86 -9.28
N ILE A 72 2.54 -2.26 -9.70
CA ILE A 72 2.30 -3.62 -10.18
C ILE A 72 3.11 -3.89 -11.44
N LYS A 73 3.18 -2.92 -12.34
CA LYS A 73 3.99 -3.02 -13.56
C LYS A 73 5.45 -3.29 -13.25
N ASP A 74 5.96 -2.68 -12.18
CA ASP A 74 7.35 -2.85 -11.75
C ASP A 74 7.56 -4.09 -10.88
N GLY A 75 6.54 -4.90 -10.71
CA GLY A 75 6.63 -6.14 -9.92
C GLY A 75 6.61 -5.93 -8.42
N VAL A 76 6.21 -4.75 -7.94
CA VAL A 76 6.15 -4.45 -6.51
C VAL A 76 4.93 -5.12 -5.89
N PRO A 77 5.09 -5.90 -4.81
CA PRO A 77 3.95 -6.46 -4.08
C PRO A 77 3.06 -5.36 -3.51
N VAL A 78 1.77 -5.44 -3.77
CA VAL A 78 0.81 -4.42 -3.35
C VAL A 78 -0.35 -5.06 -2.59
N ILE A 79 -0.71 -4.45 -1.47
CA ILE A 79 -1.95 -4.78 -0.75
C ILE A 79 -2.86 -3.57 -0.82
N PHE A 80 -4.11 -3.79 -1.23
CA PHE A 80 -5.15 -2.76 -1.18
C PHE A 80 -5.88 -2.86 0.16
N TYR A 81 -6.09 -1.71 0.79
CA TYR A 81 -6.75 -1.64 2.09
C TYR A 81 -7.76 -0.50 2.08
N SER A 82 -9.05 -0.85 2.03
CA SER A 82 -10.10 0.14 1.82
C SER A 82 -11.39 -0.22 2.53
N GLY A 83 -12.19 0.80 2.85
CA GLY A 83 -13.54 0.60 3.36
C GLY A 83 -14.56 0.25 2.27
N LEU A 84 -14.16 0.36 1.01
CA LEU A 84 -15.02 0.10 -0.13
C LEU A 84 -14.39 -0.94 -1.05
N ALA A 85 -15.22 -1.55 -1.92
CA ALA A 85 -14.71 -2.48 -2.90
C ALA A 85 -13.73 -1.81 -3.86
N LEU A 86 -12.83 -2.60 -4.45
CA LEU A 86 -11.91 -2.09 -5.47
C LEU A 86 -12.68 -1.53 -6.66
N PRO A 87 -12.17 -0.46 -7.29
CA PRO A 87 -12.73 0.00 -8.56
C PRO A 87 -12.77 -1.11 -9.60
N VAL A 88 -13.80 -1.08 -10.45
CA VAL A 88 -13.99 -2.10 -11.47
C VAL A 88 -12.75 -2.25 -12.35
N ALA A 89 -12.11 -1.15 -12.72
CA ALA A 89 -10.90 -1.17 -13.53
C ALA A 89 -9.77 -1.99 -12.89
N LEU A 90 -9.59 -1.85 -11.59
CA LEU A 90 -8.56 -2.62 -10.88
C LEU A 90 -8.94 -4.09 -10.76
N ARG A 91 -10.21 -4.38 -10.47
CA ARG A 91 -10.66 -5.76 -10.34
C ARG A 91 -10.54 -6.54 -11.65
N GLU A 92 -10.87 -5.89 -12.76
CA GLU A 92 -10.80 -6.53 -14.08
C GLU A 92 -9.37 -6.72 -14.56
N ARG A 93 -8.53 -5.71 -14.31
CA ARG A 93 -7.13 -5.72 -14.76
C ARG A 93 -6.25 -6.62 -13.91
N TYR A 94 -6.53 -6.68 -12.62
CA TYR A 94 -5.73 -7.44 -11.66
C TYR A 94 -6.62 -8.31 -10.78
N PRO A 95 -7.23 -9.36 -11.37
CA PRO A 95 -8.21 -10.18 -10.64
C PRO A 95 -7.63 -10.92 -9.44
N SER A 96 -6.30 -11.11 -9.39
CA SER A 96 -5.66 -11.75 -8.26
C SER A 96 -5.09 -10.76 -7.23
N ALA A 97 -5.41 -9.47 -7.37
CA ALA A 97 -4.92 -8.46 -6.44
C ALA A 97 -5.41 -8.73 -5.01
N SER A 98 -4.50 -8.55 -4.05
CA SER A 98 -4.81 -8.74 -2.63
C SER A 98 -5.50 -7.51 -2.07
N ALA A 99 -6.77 -7.65 -1.71
CA ALA A 99 -7.57 -6.57 -1.18
C ALA A 99 -8.16 -6.95 0.17
N TYR A 100 -8.07 -6.04 1.14
CA TYR A 100 -8.57 -6.25 2.49
C TYR A 100 -9.47 -5.10 2.89
N THR A 101 -10.54 -5.43 3.60
CA THR A 101 -11.55 -4.46 4.01
C THR A 101 -11.16 -3.83 5.34
N LYS A 102 -11.38 -2.52 5.48
CA LYS A 102 -11.24 -1.85 6.77
C LYS A 102 -12.41 -2.24 7.69
N PRO A 103 -12.18 -2.47 8.99
CA PRO A 103 -10.87 -2.49 9.62
C PRO A 103 -10.23 -3.88 9.57
N THR A 104 -8.95 -3.92 9.24
CA THR A 104 -8.11 -5.11 9.39
C THR A 104 -6.91 -4.69 10.22
N PRO A 105 -6.52 -5.46 11.25
CA PRO A 105 -5.36 -5.08 12.07
C PRO A 105 -4.10 -4.92 11.21
N PRO A 106 -3.29 -3.86 11.43
CA PRO A 106 -2.08 -3.63 10.63
C PRO A 106 -1.12 -4.82 10.60
N VAL A 107 -0.96 -5.52 11.71
CA VAL A 107 -0.08 -6.70 11.77
C VAL A 107 -0.54 -7.76 10.78
N GLU A 108 -1.84 -7.95 10.65
CA GLU A 108 -2.40 -8.93 9.72
C GLU A 108 -2.12 -8.53 8.26
N LEU A 109 -2.23 -7.24 7.94
CA LEU A 109 -1.89 -6.73 6.61
C LEU A 109 -0.42 -6.97 6.31
N LEU A 110 0.47 -6.70 7.27
CA LEU A 110 1.89 -6.91 7.07
C LEU A 110 2.24 -8.37 6.89
N ASN A 111 1.59 -9.27 7.62
CA ASN A 111 1.80 -10.70 7.43
C ASN A 111 1.45 -11.13 6.01
N LYS A 112 0.36 -10.58 5.46
CA LYS A 112 -0.04 -10.86 4.08
C LYS A 112 0.96 -10.28 3.08
N LEU A 113 1.46 -9.08 3.36
CA LEU A 113 2.46 -8.44 2.51
C LEU A 113 3.74 -9.27 2.46
N VAL A 114 4.22 -9.73 3.61
CA VAL A 114 5.40 -10.58 3.69
C VAL A 114 5.18 -11.87 2.89
N ALA A 115 3.99 -12.47 2.99
CA ALA A 115 3.68 -13.69 2.23
C ALA A 115 3.75 -13.44 0.72
N LEU A 116 3.28 -12.29 0.24
CA LEU A 116 3.39 -11.93 -1.18
C LEU A 116 4.84 -11.76 -1.62
N MET A 117 5.68 -11.22 -0.75
CA MET A 117 7.08 -10.99 -1.07
C MET A 117 7.89 -12.28 -1.18
N LEU A 118 7.43 -13.35 -0.57
CA LEU A 118 8.12 -14.65 -0.58
C LEU A 118 7.78 -15.51 -1.80
N LYS A 119 6.86 -15.07 -2.63
CA LYS A 119 6.47 -15.82 -3.83
C LYS A 119 7.44 -15.64 -4.99
#